data_cab279df2ec18c72a8ca415a9982af0b
#
_entry.id   cab279df2ec18c72a8ca415a9982af0b
#
_cell.length_a   1.000
_cell.length_b   1.000
_cell.length_c   1.000
_cell.angle_alpha   90.00
_cell.angle_beta   90.00
_cell.angle_gamma   90.00
#
_symmetry.space_group_name_H-M   'P 1'
#
loop_
_entity.id
_entity.type
_entity.pdbx_description
1 polymer ?
#
loop_
_entity_poly.entity_id
_entity_poly.type
_entity_poly.pdbx_seq_one_letter_code
_entity_poly.pdbx_strand_id
1 'polypeptide(L)'
;MINYLNTVIEISKERKKYFENYKHYAKLIKEAVDLADVEVLVFGSVVEGEYTLASDIDVLIISDDVPKKLDERAEMLGKIHNVLGHYHPFELHLVTKEESEWYKRLVKNYLKV
;
A
#
# COMPACT_ATOMS: atom_id res chain seq x y z
N MET A 1 -24.40 2.92 -23.56
CA MET A 1 -23.00 3.00 -24.00
C MET A 1 -22.15 3.61 -22.89
N ILE A 2 -21.08 2.93 -22.51
CA ILE A 2 -20.19 3.42 -21.48
C ILE A 2 -19.36 4.57 -22.06
N ASN A 3 -19.46 5.74 -21.44
CA ASN A 3 -18.64 6.87 -21.81
C ASN A 3 -17.27 6.72 -21.17
N TYR A 4 -16.23 6.59 -22.00
CA TYR A 4 -14.85 6.44 -21.54
C TYR A 4 -14.40 7.58 -20.61
N LEU A 5 -14.79 8.81 -20.94
CA LEU A 5 -14.45 9.98 -20.13
C LEU A 5 -15.08 9.91 -18.73
N ASN A 6 -16.32 9.47 -18.61
CA ASN A 6 -16.98 9.30 -17.32
C ASN A 6 -16.29 8.24 -16.48
N THR A 7 -15.83 7.14 -17.10
CA THR A 7 -15.08 6.09 -16.43
C THR A 7 -13.75 6.62 -15.87
N VAL A 8 -13.03 7.41 -16.65
CA VAL A 8 -11.77 8.03 -16.21
C VAL A 8 -12.01 8.98 -15.04
N ILE A 9 -13.07 9.78 -15.09
CA ILE A 9 -13.44 10.70 -14.00
C ILE A 9 -13.75 9.94 -12.71
N GLU A 10 -14.51 8.84 -12.80
CA GLU A 10 -14.84 8.02 -11.64
C GLU A 10 -13.61 7.38 -11.01
N ILE A 11 -12.70 6.83 -11.82
CA ILE A 11 -11.44 6.26 -11.34
C ILE A 11 -10.60 7.34 -10.65
N SER A 12 -10.53 8.53 -11.21
CA SER A 12 -9.78 9.66 -10.63
C SER A 12 -10.36 10.07 -9.27
N LYS A 13 -11.68 10.10 -9.12
CA LYS A 13 -12.33 10.39 -7.84
C LYS A 13 -12.04 9.32 -6.80
N GLU A 14 -12.08 8.05 -7.18
CA GLU A 14 -11.72 6.93 -6.30
C GLU A 14 -10.27 7.06 -5.84
N ARG A 15 -9.33 7.28 -6.75
CA ARG A 15 -7.92 7.44 -6.40
C ARG A 15 -7.69 8.62 -5.47
N LYS A 16 -8.33 9.76 -5.73
CA LYS A 16 -8.23 10.96 -4.87
C LYS A 16 -8.63 10.65 -3.42
N LYS A 17 -9.67 9.88 -3.22
CA LYS A 17 -10.15 9.45 -1.91
C LYS A 17 -9.06 8.69 -1.15
N TYR A 18 -8.33 7.80 -1.81
CA TYR A 18 -7.24 7.04 -1.21
C TYR A 18 -6.07 7.95 -0.80
N PHE A 19 -5.70 8.91 -1.64
CA PHE A 19 -4.63 9.86 -1.31
C PHE A 19 -5.00 10.75 -0.13
N GLU A 20 -6.22 11.27 -0.10
CA GLU A 20 -6.70 12.13 0.98
C GLU A 20 -6.78 11.41 2.32
N ASN A 21 -7.02 10.11 2.30
CA ASN A 21 -7.22 9.29 3.49
C ASN A 21 -6.19 8.16 3.61
N TYR A 22 -4.99 8.35 3.08
CA TYR A 22 -4.01 7.27 3.00
C TYR A 22 -3.62 6.69 4.37
N LYS A 23 -3.61 7.50 5.42
CA LYS A 23 -3.31 7.03 6.78
C LYS A 23 -4.38 6.07 7.29
N HIS A 24 -5.64 6.36 7.00
CA HIS A 24 -6.76 5.49 7.35
C HIS A 24 -6.65 4.14 6.64
N TYR A 25 -6.38 4.15 5.34
CA TYR A 25 -6.21 2.92 4.58
C TYR A 25 -4.97 2.13 4.99
N ALA A 26 -3.89 2.79 5.36
CA ALA A 26 -2.71 2.14 5.91
C ALA A 26 -3.02 1.42 7.23
N LYS A 27 -3.87 1.98 8.07
CA LYS A 27 -4.37 1.31 9.26
C LYS A 27 -5.20 0.07 8.92
N LEU A 28 -6.06 0.16 7.92
CA LEU A 28 -6.84 -0.99 7.44
C LEU A 28 -5.92 -2.11 6.94
N ILE A 29 -4.86 -1.75 6.23
CA ILE A 29 -3.85 -2.71 5.78
C ILE A 29 -3.24 -3.42 6.98
N LYS A 30 -2.81 -2.68 7.99
CA LYS A 30 -2.21 -3.23 9.20
C LYS A 30 -3.15 -4.18 9.93
N GLU A 31 -4.43 -3.82 10.03
CA GLU A 31 -5.45 -4.65 10.66
C GLU A 31 -5.77 -5.92 9.86
N ALA A 32 -5.66 -5.85 8.53
CA ALA A 32 -5.94 -6.98 7.64
C ALA A 32 -4.82 -8.02 7.61
N VAL A 33 -3.61 -7.64 8.04
CA VAL A 33 -2.46 -8.53 8.05
C VAL A 33 -2.43 -9.34 9.35
N ASP A 34 -2.63 -10.65 9.24
CA ASP A 34 -2.60 -11.56 10.38
C ASP A 34 -1.19 -12.15 10.55
N LEU A 35 -0.26 -11.29 10.95
CA LEU A 35 1.13 -11.63 11.21
C LEU A 35 1.56 -11.07 12.56
N ALA A 36 2.42 -11.80 13.27
CA ALA A 36 2.97 -11.34 14.54
C ALA A 36 3.93 -10.15 14.31
N ASP A 37 3.92 -9.19 15.23
CA ASP A 37 4.82 -8.05 15.25
C ASP A 37 4.89 -7.28 13.92
N VAL A 38 3.76 -7.15 13.24
CA VAL A 38 3.70 -6.46 11.97
C VAL A 38 3.95 -4.97 12.14
N GLU A 39 4.83 -4.44 11.31
CA GLU A 39 5.09 -3.01 11.18
C GLU A 39 4.69 -2.56 9.79
N VAL A 40 3.99 -1.44 9.68
CA VAL A 40 3.57 -0.88 8.39
C VAL A 40 4.14 0.52 8.24
N LEU A 41 4.88 0.72 7.16
CA LEU A 41 5.46 2.02 6.79
C LEU A 41 4.86 2.49 5.48
N VAL A 42 4.51 3.77 5.41
CA VAL A 42 4.09 4.43 4.18
C VAL A 42 5.22 5.34 3.72
N PHE A 43 5.57 5.30 2.45
CA PHE A 43 6.60 6.15 1.89
C PHE A 43 6.24 6.59 0.47
N GLY A 44 7.09 7.40 -0.13
CA GLY A 44 6.88 7.93 -1.47
C GLY A 44 6.31 9.34 -1.46
N SER A 45 5.85 9.80 -2.62
CA SER A 45 5.43 11.18 -2.83
C SER A 45 4.26 11.63 -1.95
N VAL A 46 3.37 10.71 -1.55
CA VAL A 46 2.23 11.05 -0.68
C VAL A 46 2.68 11.56 0.68
N VAL A 47 3.74 10.96 1.25
CA VAL A 47 4.30 11.37 2.54
C VAL A 47 4.98 12.72 2.45
N GLU A 48 5.58 13.01 1.30
CA GLU A 48 6.28 14.26 1.02
C GLU A 48 5.35 15.40 0.57
N GLY A 49 4.08 15.10 0.32
CA GLY A 49 3.09 16.08 -0.14
C GLY A 49 3.24 16.46 -1.61
N GLU A 50 4.00 15.70 -2.39
CA GLU A 50 4.35 15.97 -3.78
C GLU A 50 3.74 14.95 -4.75
N TYR A 51 2.53 14.51 -4.50
CA TYR A 51 1.90 13.49 -5.32
C TYR A 51 0.96 14.06 -6.38
N THR A 52 0.75 13.28 -7.43
CA THR A 52 -0.35 13.47 -8.40
C THR A 52 -1.28 12.26 -8.30
N LEU A 53 -2.45 12.33 -8.94
CA LEU A 53 -3.39 11.20 -8.97
C LEU A 53 -2.86 9.99 -9.76
N ALA A 54 -1.78 10.18 -10.54
CA ALA A 54 -1.09 9.10 -11.23
C ALA A 54 0.02 8.45 -10.38
N SER A 55 0.33 9.00 -9.20
CA SER A 55 1.33 8.45 -8.29
C SER A 55 0.83 7.16 -7.62
N ASP A 56 1.76 6.34 -7.14
CA ASP A 56 1.46 5.21 -6.27
C ASP A 56 1.68 5.61 -4.81
N ILE A 57 1.02 4.90 -3.91
CA ILE A 57 1.28 5.02 -2.47
C ILE A 57 2.03 3.76 -2.05
N ASP A 58 3.30 3.92 -1.74
CA ASP A 58 4.16 2.79 -1.40
C ASP A 58 3.98 2.40 0.07
N VAL A 59 3.71 1.12 0.30
CA VAL A 59 3.49 0.57 1.65
C VAL A 59 4.40 -0.61 1.87
N LEU A 60 5.18 -0.55 2.93
CA LEU A 60 6.06 -1.64 3.36
C LEU A 60 5.41 -2.34 4.55
N ILE A 61 5.13 -3.62 4.40
CA ILE A 61 4.54 -4.46 5.43
C ILE A 61 5.62 -5.42 5.91
N ILE A 62 6.04 -5.25 7.16
CA ILE A 62 7.24 -5.90 7.71
C ILE A 62 6.85 -6.86 8.81
N SER A 63 7.29 -8.12 8.71
CA SER A 63 7.17 -9.11 9.78
C SER A 63 8.16 -10.24 9.53
N ASP A 64 8.73 -10.81 10.58
CA ASP A 64 9.57 -12.01 10.44
C ASP A 64 8.74 -13.26 10.11
N ASP A 65 7.42 -13.19 10.30
CA ASP A 65 6.50 -14.29 9.96
C ASP A 65 5.99 -14.24 8.51
N VAL A 66 6.51 -13.32 7.70
CA VAL A 66 6.21 -13.27 6.27
C VAL A 66 6.62 -14.59 5.62
N PRO A 67 5.70 -15.24 4.85
CA PRO A 67 6.03 -16.48 4.18
C PRO A 67 7.26 -16.36 3.29
N LYS A 68 8.07 -17.41 3.24
CA LYS A 68 9.25 -17.45 2.38
C LYS A 68 8.89 -17.74 0.92
N LYS A 69 7.80 -18.47 0.70
CA LYS A 69 7.35 -18.83 -0.64
C LYS A 69 6.60 -17.68 -1.29
N LEU A 70 6.93 -17.37 -2.53
CA LEU A 70 6.33 -16.27 -3.28
C LEU A 70 4.84 -16.44 -3.50
N ASP A 71 4.36 -17.66 -3.73
CA ASP A 71 2.93 -17.94 -3.90
C ASP A 71 2.12 -17.67 -2.63
N GLU A 72 2.69 -17.99 -1.46
CA GLU A 72 2.06 -17.68 -0.17
C GLU A 72 2.03 -16.17 0.10
N ARG A 73 3.10 -15.44 -0.25
CA ARG A 73 3.11 -13.97 -0.18
C ARG A 73 2.05 -13.37 -1.11
N ALA A 74 1.94 -13.88 -2.33
CA ALA A 74 0.95 -13.42 -3.30
C ALA A 74 -0.48 -13.63 -2.80
N GLU A 75 -0.77 -14.76 -2.18
CA GLU A 75 -2.08 -15.05 -1.59
C GLU A 75 -2.41 -14.04 -0.48
N MET A 76 -1.45 -13.76 0.38
CA MET A 76 -1.60 -12.80 1.47
C MET A 76 -1.84 -11.38 0.93
N LEU A 77 -1.09 -10.97 -0.08
CA LEU A 77 -1.28 -9.68 -0.76
C LEU A 77 -2.65 -9.58 -1.42
N GLY A 78 -3.14 -10.68 -2.01
CA GLY A 78 -4.47 -10.73 -2.60
C GLY A 78 -5.58 -10.43 -1.60
N LYS A 79 -5.47 -10.91 -0.38
CA LYS A 79 -6.41 -10.61 0.69
C LYS A 79 -6.42 -9.13 1.06
N ILE A 80 -5.24 -8.52 1.11
CA ILE A 80 -5.11 -7.09 1.40
C ILE A 80 -5.71 -6.25 0.28
N HIS A 81 -5.44 -6.60 -0.97
CA HIS A 81 -6.03 -5.93 -2.13
C HIS A 81 -7.55 -5.97 -2.10
N ASN A 82 -8.14 -7.09 -1.69
CA ASN A 82 -9.60 -7.20 -1.56
C ASN A 82 -10.19 -6.25 -0.51
N VAL A 83 -9.47 -6.01 0.57
CA VAL A 83 -9.89 -5.05 1.62
C VAL A 83 -9.82 -3.61 1.11
N LEU A 84 -8.82 -3.28 0.30
CA LEU A 84 -8.60 -1.93 -0.19
C LEU A 84 -9.56 -1.52 -1.31
N GLY A 85 -10.03 -2.47 -2.11
CA GLY A 85 -10.89 -2.19 -3.25
C GLY A 85 -10.16 -2.23 -4.59
N HIS A 86 -10.91 -2.00 -5.67
CA HIS A 86 -10.47 -2.32 -7.02
C HIS A 86 -9.50 -1.32 -7.63
N TYR A 87 -9.64 -0.03 -7.30
CA TYR A 87 -8.87 1.06 -7.93
C TYR A 87 -7.89 1.75 -6.97
N HIS A 88 -7.46 1.04 -5.93
CA HIS A 88 -6.55 1.63 -4.96
C HIS A 88 -5.15 1.85 -5.56
N PRO A 89 -4.47 2.95 -5.17
CA PRO A 89 -3.13 3.27 -5.66
C PRO A 89 -2.00 2.67 -4.82
N PHE A 90 -2.30 1.78 -3.87
CA PHE A 90 -1.30 1.24 -2.96
C PHE A 90 -0.43 0.19 -3.63
N GLU A 91 0.87 0.41 -3.61
CA GLU A 91 1.87 -0.57 -4.00
C GLU A 91 2.39 -1.24 -2.74
N LEU A 92 2.03 -2.52 -2.57
CA LEU A 92 2.28 -3.27 -1.34
C LEU A 92 3.54 -4.10 -1.45
N HIS A 93 4.44 -3.94 -0.47
CA HIS A 93 5.67 -4.71 -0.35
C HIS A 93 5.62 -5.50 0.95
N LEU A 94 5.51 -6.82 0.85
CA LEU A 94 5.47 -7.72 2.01
C LEU A 94 6.86 -8.30 2.20
N VAL A 95 7.51 -7.93 3.31
CA VAL A 95 8.94 -8.23 3.52
C VAL A 95 9.25 -8.67 4.94
N THR A 96 10.35 -9.38 5.12
CA THR A 96 10.91 -9.68 6.44
C THR A 96 11.65 -8.46 6.99
N LYS A 97 11.99 -8.49 8.28
CA LYS A 97 12.77 -7.41 8.90
C LYS A 97 14.13 -7.23 8.21
N GLU A 98 14.79 -8.31 7.83
CA GLU A 98 16.05 -8.25 7.10
C GLU A 98 15.90 -7.57 5.73
N GLU A 99 14.89 -7.99 4.96
CA GLU A 99 14.57 -7.39 3.66
C GLU A 99 14.22 -5.90 3.80
N SER A 100 13.55 -5.52 4.90
CA SER A 100 13.15 -4.13 5.14
C SER A 100 14.32 -3.17 5.29
N GLU A 101 15.46 -3.64 5.77
CA GLU A 101 16.66 -2.82 5.95
C GLU A 101 17.15 -2.23 4.62
N TRP A 102 17.04 -3.00 3.54
CA TRP A 102 17.36 -2.51 2.20
C TRP A 102 16.44 -1.35 1.78
N TYR A 103 15.13 -1.48 2.01
CA TYR A 103 14.17 -0.42 1.70
C TYR A 103 14.43 0.83 2.54
N LYS A 104 14.68 0.68 3.84
CA LYS A 104 14.93 1.80 4.77
C LYS A 104 16.16 2.60 4.39
N ARG A 105 17.16 1.98 3.77
CA ARG A 105 18.35 2.70 3.28
C ARG A 105 18.08 3.57 2.07
N LEU A 106 17.13 3.20 1.24
CA LEU A 106 16.77 3.92 0.02
C LEU A 106 15.73 5.02 0.25
N VAL A 107 14.94 4.90 1.29
CA VAL A 107 13.81 5.80 1.58
C VAL A 107 14.24 6.83 2.60
N LYS A 108 14.13 8.12 2.24
CA LYS A 108 14.51 9.23 3.14
C LYS A 108 13.43 9.50 4.19
N ASN A 109 12.17 9.50 3.76
CA ASN A 109 11.04 9.85 4.61
C ASN A 109 9.98 8.76 4.55
N TYR A 110 9.53 8.31 5.70
CA TYR A 110 8.43 7.38 5.80
C TYR A 110 7.58 7.69 7.03
N LEU A 111 6.31 7.27 6.98
CA LEU A 111 5.38 7.37 8.09
C LEU A 111 5.14 5.97 8.64
N LYS A 112 5.35 5.79 9.94
CA LYS A 112 5.00 4.55 10.63
C LYS A 112 3.54 4.62 11.08
N VAL A 113 2.82 3.55 10.75
CA VAL A 113 1.38 3.43 11.07
C VAL A 113 1.15 2.60 12.33
#